data_5928cfffb4ddd3eb3efea2abd9810efb
#
_entry.id   5928cfffb4ddd3eb3efea2abd9810efb
#
_cell.length_a   1.000
_cell.length_b   1.000
_cell.length_c   1.000
_cell.angle_alpha   90.00
_cell.angle_beta   90.00
_cell.angle_gamma   90.00
#
_symmetry.space_group_name_H-M   'P 1'
#
loop_
_entity.id
_entity.type
_entity.pdbx_description
1 polymer ?
#
loop_
_entity_poly.entity_id
_entity_poly.type
_entity_poly.pdbx_seq_one_letter_code
_entity_poly.pdbx_strand_id
1 'polypeptide(L)'
;MGRGSIVAVVARVAVRAAAFATLVSAGWPSTAPAADLLPLTVYAEPGVDADSLWMAEVKGVLKEEGLDVQVRLFPSGTTALQSFKTGAGDIIFSGDLPALQYWQRGNSYRMIAPIERDAKGYIGVAVNAVQKAQDLVDKTIATRVGSTGSYFVAEYLAKNGIDESKVTVKNLDPPLMPAAICRSDIAAFFIWQPTPQKTLQICGDQVHYLTTAEGYIKGYTVAGARAEWLATPEGADKAKRFLRALRKGAELAAADFAGEAAYLNQKFGLSEKDVREEYDILGRVLKFDRVFFDDFCSENRWQQRTGQQSGPSDLGQWVWPDGLKSIDPALVAPAPPPC
;
A
#
# COMPACT_ATOMS: atom_id res chain seq x y z
N MET A 1 1.60 17.36 -107.68
CA MET A 1 0.52 17.93 -108.45
C MET A 1 -0.79 17.91 -107.71
N GLY A 2 -1.40 19.06 -107.52
CA GLY A 2 -2.82 19.35 -107.33
C GLY A 2 -3.28 19.37 -105.83
N ARG A 3 -3.23 20.43 -105.12
CA ARG A 3 -4.16 21.55 -104.92
C ARG A 3 -5.62 21.09 -104.69
N GLY A 4 -6.15 21.48 -103.50
CA GLY A 4 -7.56 21.49 -103.23
C GLY A 4 -7.83 22.00 -101.76
N SER A 5 -7.89 23.35 -101.66
CA SER A 5 -8.45 24.00 -100.48
C SER A 5 -9.97 23.91 -100.41
N ILE A 6 -10.60 23.71 -99.28
CA ILE A 6 -11.96 24.19 -99.03
C ILE A 6 -12.04 24.63 -97.56
N VAL A 7 -12.46 25.86 -97.41
CA VAL A 7 -12.81 26.61 -96.21
C VAL A 7 -14.19 26.25 -95.74
N ALA A 8 -14.46 26.08 -94.50
CA ALA A 8 -15.74 26.30 -93.85
C ALA A 8 -15.61 26.45 -92.31
N VAL A 9 -15.70 27.61 -91.86
CA VAL A 9 -16.75 28.29 -91.10
C VAL A 9 -16.95 27.79 -89.64
N VAL A 10 -16.55 28.65 -88.80
CA VAL A 10 -16.69 28.75 -87.35
C VAL A 10 -18.10 28.67 -86.83
N ALA A 11 -18.31 27.94 -85.78
CA ALA A 11 -19.35 28.20 -84.75
C ALA A 11 -18.79 28.07 -83.39
N ARG A 12 -18.62 29.21 -82.68
CA ARG A 12 -18.25 29.28 -81.31
C ARG A 12 -19.49 28.99 -80.44
N VAL A 13 -19.45 27.90 -79.68
CA VAL A 13 -20.34 27.71 -78.50
C VAL A 13 -19.51 27.83 -77.27
N ALA A 14 -19.74 28.91 -76.52
CA ALA A 14 -19.14 29.13 -75.21
C ALA A 14 -19.94 28.36 -74.18
N VAL A 15 -19.38 27.25 -73.64
CA VAL A 15 -19.90 26.56 -72.48
C VAL A 15 -19.14 27.12 -71.25
N ARG A 16 -19.83 27.86 -70.39
CA ARG A 16 -19.34 28.27 -69.06
C ARG A 16 -19.42 27.07 -68.14
N ALA A 17 -18.30 26.46 -67.84
CA ALA A 17 -18.15 25.48 -66.74
C ALA A 17 -17.97 26.26 -65.42
N ALA A 18 -19.01 26.23 -64.59
CA ALA A 18 -18.93 26.69 -63.21
C ALA A 18 -18.23 25.57 -62.38
N ALA A 19 -16.98 25.80 -62.06
CA ALA A 19 -16.23 24.92 -61.10
C ALA A 19 -16.73 25.18 -59.68
N PHE A 20 -17.51 24.27 -59.11
CA PHE A 20 -17.77 24.21 -57.68
C PHE A 20 -16.52 23.65 -57.00
N ALA A 21 -15.70 24.49 -56.39
CA ALA A 21 -14.64 24.11 -55.50
C ALA A 21 -15.27 23.78 -54.13
N THR A 22 -15.57 22.48 -53.87
CA THR A 22 -15.85 21.98 -52.52
C THR A 22 -14.54 21.94 -51.73
N LEU A 23 -14.37 22.93 -50.84
CA LEU A 23 -13.36 22.90 -49.79
C LEU A 23 -13.71 21.81 -48.78
N VAL A 24 -13.15 20.63 -48.99
CA VAL A 24 -13.07 19.58 -47.93
C VAL A 24 -12.04 20.08 -46.91
N SER A 25 -12.52 20.73 -45.83
CA SER A 25 -11.71 20.95 -44.66
C SER A 25 -11.47 19.62 -43.98
N ALA A 26 -10.36 18.95 -44.35
CA ALA A 26 -9.82 17.85 -43.59
C ALA A 26 -9.42 18.40 -42.19
N GLY A 27 -10.31 18.28 -41.22
CA GLY A 27 -10.02 18.49 -39.85
C GLY A 27 -8.97 17.45 -39.42
N TRP A 28 -7.73 17.86 -39.29
CA TRP A 28 -6.72 17.05 -38.63
C TRP A 28 -7.21 16.85 -37.19
N PRO A 29 -7.22 15.60 -36.69
CA PRO A 29 -7.45 15.38 -35.26
C PRO A 29 -6.37 16.15 -34.52
N SER A 30 -6.78 17.19 -33.79
CA SER A 30 -5.90 17.86 -32.83
C SER A 30 -5.57 16.82 -31.76
N THR A 31 -4.43 16.18 -31.88
CA THR A 31 -3.85 15.45 -30.75
C THR A 31 -3.52 16.49 -29.70
N ALA A 32 -4.41 16.63 -28.70
CA ALA A 32 -4.06 17.37 -27.51
C ALA A 32 -2.72 16.81 -27.00
N PRO A 33 -1.73 17.65 -26.66
CA PRO A 33 -0.49 17.18 -26.07
C PRO A 33 -0.85 16.32 -24.86
N ALA A 34 -0.28 15.11 -24.77
CA ALA A 34 -0.40 14.30 -23.58
C ALA A 34 0.04 15.19 -22.41
N ALA A 35 -0.85 15.43 -21.45
CA ALA A 35 -0.50 16.21 -20.27
C ALA A 35 0.70 15.51 -19.59
N ASP A 36 1.75 16.26 -19.26
CA ASP A 36 2.90 15.72 -18.56
C ASP A 36 2.41 15.08 -17.25
N LEU A 37 2.82 13.83 -17.03
CA LEU A 37 2.47 13.11 -15.81
C LEU A 37 3.17 13.77 -14.61
N LEU A 38 2.47 13.90 -13.50
CA LEU A 38 3.01 14.46 -12.28
C LEU A 38 3.87 13.43 -11.56
N PRO A 39 5.17 13.69 -11.31
CA PRO A 39 6.04 12.74 -10.63
C PRO A 39 5.60 12.56 -9.16
N LEU A 40 5.62 11.31 -8.69
CA LEU A 40 5.27 10.94 -7.32
C LEU A 40 6.16 9.78 -6.85
N THR A 41 6.83 9.93 -5.71
CA THR A 41 7.65 8.88 -5.11
C THR A 41 6.91 8.22 -3.96
N VAL A 42 6.66 6.91 -4.06
CA VAL A 42 5.96 6.10 -3.07
C VAL A 42 6.93 5.11 -2.42
N TYR A 43 6.94 5.06 -1.10
CA TYR A 43 7.67 4.06 -0.32
C TYR A 43 6.71 2.94 0.08
N ALA A 44 7.09 1.69 -0.15
CA ALA A 44 6.26 0.52 0.15
C ALA A 44 7.12 -0.69 0.55
N GLU A 45 6.48 -1.72 1.06
CA GLU A 45 7.05 -3.04 1.30
C GLU A 45 6.66 -4.00 0.18
N PRO A 46 7.46 -5.05 -0.10
CA PRO A 46 7.03 -6.11 -1.00
C PRO A 46 6.03 -7.03 -0.31
N GLY A 47 4.83 -7.19 -0.87
CA GLY A 47 3.80 -8.05 -0.28
C GLY A 47 2.44 -7.83 -0.94
N VAL A 48 1.44 -8.56 -0.48
CA VAL A 48 0.05 -8.44 -0.92
C VAL A 48 -0.63 -7.24 -0.25
N ASP A 49 -0.14 -6.82 0.91
CA ASP A 49 -0.66 -5.75 1.78
C ASP A 49 -0.72 -4.35 1.15
N ALA A 50 -0.21 -4.20 -0.06
CA ALA A 50 -0.35 -3.00 -0.87
C ALA A 50 -0.98 -3.30 -2.25
N ASP A 51 -1.83 -4.32 -2.34
CA ASP A 51 -2.44 -4.81 -3.58
C ASP A 51 -3.16 -3.73 -4.38
N SER A 52 -3.81 -2.80 -3.70
CA SER A 52 -4.45 -1.63 -4.31
C SER A 52 -3.46 -0.77 -5.11
N LEU A 53 -2.24 -0.62 -4.62
CA LEU A 53 -1.16 0.06 -5.33
C LEU A 53 -0.66 -0.77 -6.52
N TRP A 54 -0.44 -2.07 -6.29
CA TRP A 54 0.08 -2.96 -7.33
C TRP A 54 -0.89 -3.12 -8.50
N MET A 55 -2.18 -3.23 -8.22
CA MET A 55 -3.20 -3.32 -9.27
C MET A 55 -3.41 -1.97 -9.97
N ALA A 56 -3.34 -0.85 -9.26
CA ALA A 56 -3.36 0.47 -9.89
C ALA A 56 -2.13 0.69 -10.81
N GLU A 57 -0.96 0.16 -10.44
CA GLU A 57 0.26 0.22 -11.24
C GLU A 57 0.14 -0.62 -12.52
N VAL A 58 -0.14 -1.93 -12.39
CA VAL A 58 -0.15 -2.86 -13.53
C VAL A 58 -1.29 -2.59 -14.52
N LYS A 59 -2.43 -2.09 -14.03
CA LYS A 59 -3.58 -1.74 -14.87
C LYS A 59 -3.51 -0.32 -15.45
N GLY A 60 -2.45 0.44 -15.14
CA GLY A 60 -2.24 1.79 -15.69
C GLY A 60 -3.07 2.90 -15.03
N VAL A 61 -3.83 2.60 -13.98
CA VAL A 61 -4.73 3.56 -13.30
C VAL A 61 -3.99 4.77 -12.75
N LEU A 62 -2.75 4.59 -12.26
CA LEU A 62 -1.92 5.72 -11.80
C LEU A 62 -1.66 6.73 -12.93
N LYS A 63 -1.38 6.25 -14.14
CA LYS A 63 -1.18 7.12 -15.31
C LYS A 63 -2.49 7.75 -15.80
N GLU A 64 -3.62 7.03 -15.71
CA GLU A 64 -4.95 7.58 -16.01
C GLU A 64 -5.29 8.76 -15.08
N GLU A 65 -4.84 8.70 -13.81
CA GLU A 65 -4.95 9.80 -12.84
C GLU A 65 -3.89 10.90 -13.05
N GLY A 66 -3.05 10.80 -14.09
CA GLY A 66 -2.03 11.78 -14.42
C GLY A 66 -0.78 11.72 -13.54
N LEU A 67 -0.47 10.56 -12.94
CA LEU A 67 0.67 10.36 -12.06
C LEU A 67 1.75 9.49 -12.71
N ASP A 68 3.02 9.93 -12.62
CA ASP A 68 4.22 9.12 -12.86
C ASP A 68 4.77 8.63 -11.52
N VAL A 69 4.36 7.44 -11.11
CA VAL A 69 4.66 6.89 -9.78
C VAL A 69 5.93 6.05 -9.83
N GLN A 70 6.91 6.42 -8.99
CA GLN A 70 8.10 5.62 -8.72
C GLN A 70 7.99 4.97 -7.34
N VAL A 71 7.89 3.64 -7.31
CA VAL A 71 7.85 2.89 -6.04
C VAL A 71 9.25 2.51 -5.60
N ARG A 72 9.61 2.86 -4.36
CA ARG A 72 10.84 2.42 -3.69
C ARG A 72 10.49 1.41 -2.61
N LEU A 73 11.08 0.21 -2.71
CA LEU A 73 10.84 -0.89 -1.80
C LEU A 73 11.78 -0.86 -0.60
N PHE A 74 11.23 -1.14 0.57
CA PHE A 74 11.95 -1.24 1.84
C PHE A 74 11.66 -2.59 2.51
N PRO A 75 12.58 -3.10 3.34
CA PRO A 75 12.39 -4.38 4.04
C PRO A 75 11.33 -4.31 5.15
N SER A 76 10.96 -3.11 5.60
CA SER A 76 9.89 -2.86 6.59
C SER A 76 9.44 -1.41 6.55
N GLY A 77 8.18 -1.14 6.92
CA GLY A 77 7.66 0.22 7.06
C GLY A 77 8.43 1.05 8.10
N THR A 78 8.96 0.41 9.14
CA THR A 78 9.83 1.07 10.13
C THR A 78 11.10 1.62 9.47
N THR A 79 11.73 0.85 8.58
CA THR A 79 12.92 1.29 7.82
C THR A 79 12.55 2.36 6.79
N ALA A 80 11.40 2.18 6.13
CA ALA A 80 10.87 3.18 5.19
C ALA A 80 10.62 4.53 5.88
N LEU A 81 10.01 4.56 7.07
CA LEU A 81 9.76 5.78 7.85
C LEU A 81 11.06 6.49 8.26
N GLN A 82 12.14 5.75 8.56
CA GLN A 82 13.45 6.34 8.82
C GLN A 82 13.99 7.09 7.59
N SER A 83 13.85 6.50 6.40
CA SER A 83 14.22 7.15 5.15
C SER A 83 13.28 8.30 4.78
N PHE A 84 11.98 8.19 5.13
CA PHE A 84 10.97 9.20 4.82
C PHE A 84 11.26 10.57 5.45
N LYS A 85 11.97 10.61 6.57
CA LYS A 85 12.46 11.85 7.23
C LYS A 85 13.32 12.73 6.32
N THR A 86 14.00 12.14 5.33
CA THR A 86 14.89 12.89 4.43
C THR A 86 14.12 13.75 3.42
N GLY A 87 12.80 13.57 3.31
CA GLY A 87 11.98 14.29 2.36
C GLY A 87 12.00 13.75 0.92
N ALA A 88 12.73 12.64 0.66
CA ALA A 88 12.89 12.08 -0.69
C ALA A 88 11.69 11.22 -1.17
N GLY A 89 10.71 10.92 -0.29
CA GLY A 89 9.46 10.26 -0.63
C GLY A 89 8.29 11.20 -0.44
N ASP A 90 7.23 11.08 -1.22
CA ASP A 90 6.00 11.87 -1.11
C ASP A 90 4.95 11.16 -0.28
N ILE A 91 4.74 9.86 -0.56
CA ILE A 91 3.80 8.99 0.13
C ILE A 91 4.55 7.75 0.64
N ILE A 92 4.10 7.23 1.77
CA ILE A 92 4.66 6.03 2.40
C ILE A 92 3.56 5.08 2.83
N PHE A 93 3.75 3.79 2.52
CA PHE A 93 3.01 2.68 3.11
C PHE A 93 3.79 2.12 4.28
N SER A 94 3.12 1.85 5.38
CA SER A 94 3.72 1.23 6.57
C SER A 94 2.64 0.59 7.44
N GLY A 95 3.06 -0.23 8.41
CA GLY A 95 2.14 -0.68 9.46
C GLY A 95 1.63 0.49 10.32
N ASP A 96 0.55 0.24 11.00
CA ASP A 96 -0.17 1.17 11.89
C ASP A 96 0.68 1.71 13.06
N LEU A 97 1.20 0.81 13.90
CA LEU A 97 1.99 1.21 15.07
C LEU A 97 3.19 2.09 14.69
N PRO A 98 4.05 1.74 13.72
CA PRO A 98 5.17 2.59 13.36
C PRO A 98 4.72 3.95 12.81
N ALA A 99 3.61 4.03 12.06
CA ALA A 99 3.07 5.29 11.56
C ALA A 99 2.54 6.17 12.70
N LEU A 100 1.79 5.60 13.63
CA LEU A 100 1.27 6.30 14.81
C LEU A 100 2.42 6.84 15.68
N GLN A 101 3.38 6.00 16.02
CA GLN A 101 4.56 6.40 16.79
C GLN A 101 5.42 7.44 16.07
N TYR A 102 5.53 7.35 14.74
CA TYR A 102 6.27 8.33 13.95
C TYR A 102 5.66 9.73 14.10
N TRP A 103 4.34 9.83 14.00
CA TRP A 103 3.61 11.07 14.22
C TRP A 103 3.68 11.55 15.68
N GLN A 104 3.47 10.67 16.67
CA GLN A 104 3.50 11.00 18.10
C GLN A 104 4.85 11.55 18.55
N ARG A 105 5.94 11.19 17.87
CA ARG A 105 7.28 11.75 18.10
C ARG A 105 7.50 13.12 17.46
N GLY A 106 6.43 13.77 16.97
CA GLY A 106 6.46 15.11 16.40
C GLY A 106 6.96 15.18 14.96
N ASN A 107 7.08 14.03 14.25
CA ASN A 107 7.44 14.10 12.85
C ASN A 107 6.27 14.62 12.01
N SER A 108 6.59 15.38 10.96
CA SER A 108 5.60 15.85 10.01
C SER A 108 5.01 14.67 9.24
N TYR A 109 3.79 14.29 9.61
CA TYR A 109 3.10 13.14 9.05
C TYR A 109 1.59 13.31 9.20
N ARG A 110 0.85 12.91 8.17
CA ARG A 110 -0.59 12.70 8.20
C ARG A 110 -0.92 11.39 7.50
N MET A 111 -1.75 10.56 8.11
CA MET A 111 -2.32 9.41 7.42
C MET A 111 -3.34 9.91 6.39
N ILE A 112 -3.17 9.50 5.14
CA ILE A 112 -4.08 9.87 4.04
C ILE A 112 -5.17 8.82 3.81
N ALA A 113 -4.89 7.53 4.12
CA ALA A 113 -5.87 6.45 4.14
C ALA A 113 -5.34 5.22 4.89
N PRO A 114 -6.20 4.43 5.58
CA PRO A 114 -5.94 3.02 5.81
C PRO A 114 -6.14 2.27 4.49
N ILE A 115 -5.25 1.33 4.19
CA ILE A 115 -5.27 0.54 2.95
C ILE A 115 -5.90 -0.81 3.21
N GLU A 116 -5.44 -1.46 4.26
CA GLU A 116 -5.88 -2.78 4.70
C GLU A 116 -6.09 -2.84 6.20
N ARG A 117 -6.93 -3.79 6.60
CA ARG A 117 -7.13 -4.21 7.98
C ARG A 117 -7.00 -5.72 8.05
N ASP A 118 -6.05 -6.21 8.82
CA ASP A 118 -5.74 -7.62 8.93
C ASP A 118 -5.66 -8.07 10.40
N ALA A 119 -6.13 -9.28 10.66
CA ALA A 119 -6.01 -9.94 11.95
C ALA A 119 -5.36 -11.33 11.85
N LYS A 120 -5.04 -11.81 10.64
CA LYS A 120 -4.55 -13.17 10.40
C LYS A 120 -3.20 -13.22 9.68
N GLY A 121 -2.85 -12.17 8.94
CA GLY A 121 -1.58 -12.09 8.20
C GLY A 121 -0.36 -11.84 9.08
N TYR A 122 -0.55 -11.44 10.36
CA TYR A 122 0.51 -11.44 11.35
C TYR A 122 0.59 -12.82 12.01
N ILE A 123 1.74 -13.48 11.92
CA ILE A 123 1.91 -14.88 12.29
C ILE A 123 3.12 -15.06 13.20
N GLY A 124 2.93 -15.84 14.26
CA GLY A 124 4.01 -16.42 15.05
C GLY A 124 4.45 -17.74 14.43
N VAL A 125 5.71 -17.82 14.00
CA VAL A 125 6.36 -19.05 13.51
C VAL A 125 7.30 -19.55 14.60
N ALA A 126 7.29 -20.85 14.88
CA ALA A 126 8.13 -21.46 15.92
C ALA A 126 8.81 -22.73 15.45
N VAL A 127 9.95 -23.07 16.09
CA VAL A 127 10.57 -24.39 15.97
C VAL A 127 9.69 -25.45 16.64
N ASN A 128 9.80 -26.71 16.23
CA ASN A 128 8.96 -27.81 16.73
C ASN A 128 9.02 -28.02 18.26
N ALA A 129 10.06 -27.58 18.94
CA ALA A 129 10.16 -27.63 20.39
C ALA A 129 9.22 -26.65 21.12
N VAL A 130 8.60 -25.68 20.41
CA VAL A 130 7.68 -24.65 20.93
C VAL A 130 6.30 -24.94 20.37
N GLN A 131 5.38 -25.45 21.18
CA GLN A 131 4.03 -25.84 20.78
C GLN A 131 2.94 -24.90 21.33
N LYS A 132 3.27 -24.10 22.35
CA LYS A 132 2.37 -23.17 23.02
C LYS A 132 3.14 -21.97 23.56
N ALA A 133 2.42 -20.93 23.96
CA ALA A 133 3.02 -19.69 24.47
C ALA A 133 4.01 -19.91 25.62
N GLN A 134 3.67 -20.80 26.58
CA GLN A 134 4.50 -21.07 27.76
C GLN A 134 5.89 -21.63 27.41
N ASP A 135 6.02 -22.27 26.26
CA ASP A 135 7.30 -22.83 25.80
C ASP A 135 8.28 -21.73 25.32
N LEU A 136 7.81 -20.47 25.21
CA LEU A 136 8.64 -19.30 24.91
C LEU A 136 9.40 -18.75 26.12
N VAL A 137 9.03 -19.16 27.35
CA VAL A 137 9.73 -18.71 28.56
C VAL A 137 11.20 -19.11 28.48
N ASP A 138 12.09 -18.18 28.81
CA ASP A 138 13.56 -18.27 28.73
C ASP A 138 14.11 -18.54 27.30
N LYS A 139 13.31 -18.27 26.28
CA LYS A 139 13.73 -18.39 24.86
C LYS A 139 14.04 -17.02 24.25
N THR A 140 14.84 -17.07 23.20
CA THR A 140 15.03 -15.93 22.30
C THR A 140 14.03 -16.04 21.14
N ILE A 141 13.21 -15.01 20.97
CA ILE A 141 12.30 -14.86 19.83
C ILE A 141 12.71 -13.62 19.03
N ALA A 142 12.16 -13.45 17.85
CA ALA A 142 12.42 -12.27 17.04
C ALA A 142 11.14 -11.57 16.57
N THR A 143 11.24 -10.29 16.39
CA THR A 143 10.29 -9.44 15.65
C THR A 143 11.02 -8.20 15.12
N ARG A 144 10.39 -7.42 14.28
CA ARG A 144 10.86 -6.07 13.96
C ARG A 144 10.40 -5.13 15.08
N VAL A 145 11.29 -4.78 16.01
CA VAL A 145 10.96 -3.91 17.14
C VAL A 145 10.46 -2.55 16.66
N GLY A 146 9.37 -2.06 17.26
CA GLY A 146 8.70 -0.83 16.88
C GLY A 146 7.77 -0.98 15.65
N SER A 147 7.47 -2.21 15.25
CA SER A 147 6.45 -2.51 14.25
C SER A 147 5.18 -3.08 14.89
N THR A 148 4.12 -3.25 14.11
CA THR A 148 2.89 -3.95 14.50
C THR A 148 3.19 -5.39 14.95
N GLY A 149 4.23 -6.04 14.39
CA GLY A 149 4.71 -7.34 14.87
C GLY A 149 5.18 -7.32 16.33
N SER A 150 5.81 -6.24 16.80
CA SER A 150 6.18 -6.12 18.22
C SER A 150 4.96 -5.88 19.13
N TYR A 151 3.94 -5.17 18.65
CA TYR A 151 2.65 -5.07 19.34
C TYR A 151 1.99 -6.45 19.48
N PHE A 152 2.01 -7.23 18.41
CA PHE A 152 1.50 -8.60 18.43
C PHE A 152 2.23 -9.47 19.47
N VAL A 153 3.56 -9.43 19.53
CA VAL A 153 4.34 -10.15 20.56
C VAL A 153 3.87 -9.77 21.95
N ALA A 154 3.78 -8.48 22.26
CA ALA A 154 3.40 -7.99 23.58
C ALA A 154 2.00 -8.46 24.00
N GLU A 155 1.01 -8.32 23.11
CA GLU A 155 -0.37 -8.77 23.36
C GLU A 155 -0.48 -10.32 23.43
N TYR A 156 0.31 -11.03 22.63
CA TYR A 156 0.36 -12.49 22.68
C TYR A 156 0.89 -13.00 24.02
N LEU A 157 2.02 -12.45 24.47
CA LEU A 157 2.60 -12.82 25.76
C LEU A 157 1.67 -12.44 26.92
N ALA A 158 1.16 -11.21 26.95
CA ALA A 158 0.27 -10.71 27.99
C ALA A 158 -1.01 -11.56 28.15
N LYS A 159 -1.70 -11.84 27.03
CA LYS A 159 -2.93 -12.67 27.07
C LYS A 159 -2.69 -14.12 27.45
N ASN A 160 -1.48 -14.62 27.26
CA ASN A 160 -1.08 -15.96 27.73
C ASN A 160 -0.45 -15.97 29.14
N GLY A 161 -0.49 -14.83 29.86
CA GLY A 161 0.00 -14.71 31.22
C GLY A 161 1.51 -14.79 31.35
N ILE A 162 2.26 -14.46 30.29
CA ILE A 162 3.72 -14.48 30.27
C ILE A 162 4.24 -13.05 30.45
N ASP A 163 5.07 -12.86 31.46
CA ASP A 163 5.80 -11.61 31.65
C ASP A 163 6.83 -11.45 30.53
N GLU A 164 6.82 -10.31 29.84
CA GLU A 164 7.70 -10.03 28.70
C GLU A 164 9.19 -10.15 29.10
N SER A 165 9.53 -9.85 30.37
CA SER A 165 10.89 -10.00 30.89
C SER A 165 11.41 -11.45 30.91
N LYS A 166 10.53 -12.44 30.79
CA LYS A 166 10.87 -13.85 30.70
C LYS A 166 11.20 -14.34 29.29
N VAL A 167 11.12 -13.44 28.29
CA VAL A 167 11.37 -13.76 26.88
C VAL A 167 12.37 -12.76 26.32
N THR A 168 13.44 -13.24 25.69
CA THR A 168 14.41 -12.35 25.04
C THR A 168 13.90 -12.01 23.64
N VAL A 169 13.56 -10.74 23.41
CA VAL A 169 13.11 -10.26 22.10
C VAL A 169 14.27 -9.67 21.29
N LYS A 170 14.64 -10.33 20.19
CA LYS A 170 15.67 -9.90 19.26
C LYS A 170 15.08 -9.06 18.12
N ASN A 171 15.67 -7.88 17.88
CA ASN A 171 15.26 -7.05 16.73
C ASN A 171 15.90 -7.60 15.45
N LEU A 172 15.08 -8.10 14.51
CA LEU A 172 15.51 -8.56 13.19
C LEU A 172 14.62 -7.96 12.10
N ASP A 173 15.21 -7.64 10.97
CA ASP A 173 14.44 -7.33 9.77
C ASP A 173 13.82 -8.63 9.18
N PRO A 174 12.60 -8.56 8.61
CA PRO A 174 11.87 -9.74 8.14
C PRO A 174 12.68 -10.66 7.23
N PRO A 175 13.50 -10.18 6.25
CA PRO A 175 14.27 -11.07 5.38
C PRO A 175 15.33 -11.91 6.10
N LEU A 176 15.70 -11.57 7.33
CA LEU A 176 16.72 -12.30 8.12
C LEU A 176 16.12 -13.39 8.99
N MET A 177 14.81 -13.36 9.24
CA MET A 177 14.13 -14.27 10.17
C MET A 177 14.15 -15.73 9.72
N PRO A 178 13.90 -16.06 8.43
CA PRO A 178 13.94 -17.44 7.96
C PRO A 178 15.28 -18.12 8.25
N ALA A 179 16.38 -17.46 7.92
CA ALA A 179 17.71 -18.04 8.17
C ALA A 179 18.01 -18.18 9.67
N ALA A 180 17.56 -17.26 10.51
CA ALA A 180 17.77 -17.30 11.94
C ALA A 180 17.02 -18.47 12.61
N ILE A 181 15.76 -18.70 12.24
CA ILE A 181 14.97 -19.79 12.83
C ILE A 181 15.40 -21.18 12.31
N CYS A 182 15.72 -21.32 11.02
CA CYS A 182 16.21 -22.58 10.45
C CYS A 182 17.52 -23.04 11.12
N ARG A 183 18.36 -22.09 11.57
CA ARG A 183 19.60 -22.40 12.34
C ARG A 183 19.37 -22.55 13.84
N SER A 184 18.13 -22.39 14.31
CA SER A 184 17.79 -22.36 15.75
C SER A 184 18.48 -21.24 16.54
N ASP A 185 18.87 -20.12 15.87
CA ASP A 185 19.38 -18.91 16.53
C ASP A 185 18.25 -18.20 17.33
N ILE A 186 17.00 -18.47 16.97
CA ILE A 186 15.77 -18.04 17.63
C ILE A 186 14.78 -19.19 17.71
N ALA A 187 13.97 -19.23 18.77
CA ALA A 187 12.96 -20.28 18.98
C ALA A 187 11.64 -19.98 18.25
N ALA A 188 11.34 -18.70 18.04
CA ALA A 188 10.18 -18.23 17.30
C ALA A 188 10.42 -16.84 16.74
N PHE A 189 9.58 -16.42 15.80
CA PHE A 189 9.44 -15.01 15.42
C PHE A 189 7.97 -14.66 15.17
N PHE A 190 7.65 -13.36 15.26
CA PHE A 190 6.31 -12.83 15.06
C PHE A 190 6.39 -11.69 14.07
N ILE A 191 5.76 -11.85 12.90
CA ILE A 191 5.88 -10.89 11.78
C ILE A 191 4.70 -11.07 10.81
N TRP A 192 4.54 -10.16 9.88
CA TRP A 192 3.56 -10.22 8.79
C TRP A 192 4.02 -11.06 7.60
N GLN A 193 3.07 -11.49 6.79
CA GLN A 193 3.32 -12.14 5.50
C GLN A 193 4.10 -11.19 4.55
N PRO A 194 4.87 -11.73 3.59
CA PRO A 194 5.02 -13.14 3.23
C PRO A 194 6.16 -13.87 3.97
N THR A 195 6.81 -13.26 4.97
CA THR A 195 7.96 -13.85 5.66
C THR A 195 7.63 -15.19 6.34
N PRO A 196 6.51 -15.36 7.06
CA PRO A 196 6.09 -16.63 7.62
C PRO A 196 5.96 -17.75 6.59
N GLN A 197 5.24 -17.51 5.48
CA GLN A 197 5.08 -18.49 4.39
C GLN A 197 6.41 -18.92 3.79
N LYS A 198 7.25 -17.94 3.43
CA LYS A 198 8.60 -18.21 2.90
C LYS A 198 9.45 -19.02 3.87
N THR A 199 9.28 -18.80 5.18
CA THR A 199 10.00 -19.57 6.21
C THR A 199 9.60 -21.03 6.20
N LEU A 200 8.31 -21.36 6.12
CA LEU A 200 7.84 -22.73 6.02
C LEU A 200 8.37 -23.42 4.75
N GLN A 201 8.42 -22.70 3.63
CA GLN A 201 8.98 -23.22 2.38
C GLN A 201 10.49 -23.53 2.49
N ILE A 202 11.25 -22.68 3.20
CA ILE A 202 12.71 -22.82 3.36
C ILE A 202 13.09 -23.87 4.40
N CYS A 203 12.45 -23.84 5.59
CA CYS A 203 12.79 -24.70 6.72
C CYS A 203 12.03 -26.04 6.72
N GLY A 204 10.96 -26.17 5.91
CA GLY A 204 10.13 -27.37 5.85
C GLY A 204 9.57 -27.77 7.23
N ASP A 205 9.67 -29.05 7.56
CA ASP A 205 9.12 -29.64 8.79
C ASP A 205 9.84 -29.23 10.09
N GLN A 206 10.85 -28.35 10.01
CA GLN A 206 11.56 -27.88 11.21
C GLN A 206 10.78 -26.79 11.98
N VAL A 207 9.81 -26.16 11.34
CA VAL A 207 9.04 -25.04 11.86
C VAL A 207 7.55 -25.18 11.55
N HIS A 208 6.72 -24.47 12.31
CA HIS A 208 5.28 -24.44 12.09
C HIS A 208 4.68 -23.07 12.48
N TYR A 209 3.45 -22.82 12.08
CA TYR A 209 2.67 -21.69 12.58
C TYR A 209 2.24 -21.96 14.02
N LEU A 210 2.76 -21.16 14.96
CA LEU A 210 2.40 -21.25 16.38
C LEU A 210 1.04 -20.58 16.65
N THR A 211 0.81 -19.45 16.01
CA THR A 211 -0.38 -18.61 16.23
C THR A 211 -0.55 -17.58 15.11
N THR A 212 -1.74 -17.02 15.01
CA THR A 212 -2.00 -15.78 14.24
C THR A 212 -2.34 -14.65 15.19
N ALA A 213 -2.40 -13.42 14.69
CA ALA A 213 -2.79 -12.25 15.48
C ALA A 213 -4.31 -12.20 15.78
N GLU A 214 -5.10 -13.13 15.24
CA GLU A 214 -6.54 -13.17 15.47
C GLU A 214 -6.85 -13.31 16.97
N GLY A 215 -7.68 -12.39 17.49
CA GLY A 215 -7.97 -12.33 18.90
C GLY A 215 -6.95 -11.57 19.78
N TYR A 216 -5.78 -11.22 19.23
CA TYR A 216 -4.76 -10.45 19.93
C TYR A 216 -4.75 -8.98 19.51
N ILE A 217 -4.55 -8.72 18.23
CA ILE A 217 -4.53 -7.37 17.67
C ILE A 217 -5.35 -7.30 16.37
N LYS A 218 -5.54 -6.07 15.89
CA LYS A 218 -5.90 -5.76 14.52
C LYS A 218 -4.75 -4.94 13.94
N GLY A 219 -4.14 -5.42 12.87
CA GLY A 219 -3.11 -4.71 12.15
C GLY A 219 -3.68 -3.94 10.97
N TYR A 220 -3.01 -2.86 10.59
CA TYR A 220 -3.34 -2.10 9.39
C TYR A 220 -2.09 -1.85 8.58
N THR A 221 -2.23 -1.90 7.25
CA THR A 221 -1.36 -1.16 6.34
C THR A 221 -1.99 0.19 6.07
N VAL A 222 -1.20 1.24 6.26
CA VAL A 222 -1.65 2.63 6.14
C VAL A 222 -0.79 3.40 5.14
N ALA A 223 -1.41 4.32 4.40
CA ALA A 223 -0.71 5.29 3.57
C ALA A 223 -0.65 6.64 4.27
N GLY A 224 0.50 7.27 4.24
CA GLY A 224 0.72 8.60 4.82
C GLY A 224 1.61 9.48 3.99
N ALA A 225 1.59 10.78 4.29
CA ALA A 225 2.39 11.81 3.63
C ALA A 225 2.81 12.87 4.63
N ARG A 226 3.80 13.71 4.26
CA ARG A 226 4.20 14.84 5.11
C ARG A 226 3.10 15.91 5.18
N ALA A 227 2.87 16.46 6.36
CA ALA A 227 1.83 17.45 6.59
C ALA A 227 2.06 18.73 5.75
N GLU A 228 3.30 19.21 5.66
CA GLU A 228 3.67 20.38 4.87
C GLU A 228 3.50 20.17 3.38
N TRP A 229 3.76 18.95 2.87
CA TRP A 229 3.54 18.61 1.47
C TRP A 229 2.05 18.60 1.13
N LEU A 230 1.21 18.01 2.01
CA LEU A 230 -0.25 18.03 1.87
C LEU A 230 -0.86 19.43 1.98
N ALA A 231 -0.18 20.37 2.63
CA ALA A 231 -0.62 21.76 2.73
C ALA A 231 -0.38 22.54 1.43
N THR A 232 0.42 22.04 0.49
CA THR A 232 0.59 22.66 -0.82
C THR A 232 -0.54 22.25 -1.77
N PRO A 233 -1.01 23.14 -2.67
CA PRO A 233 -2.03 22.79 -3.67
C PRO A 233 -1.61 21.61 -4.54
N GLU A 234 -0.34 21.53 -4.95
CA GLU A 234 0.20 20.44 -5.76
C GLU A 234 0.22 19.11 -5.00
N GLY A 235 0.72 19.08 -3.76
CA GLY A 235 0.77 17.89 -2.93
C GLY A 235 -0.62 17.35 -2.62
N ALA A 236 -1.56 18.25 -2.29
CA ALA A 236 -2.96 17.86 -2.05
C ALA A 236 -3.63 17.29 -3.31
N ASP A 237 -3.38 17.86 -4.50
CA ASP A 237 -3.92 17.34 -5.77
C ASP A 237 -3.33 15.95 -6.08
N LYS A 238 -2.00 15.80 -6.01
CA LYS A 238 -1.34 14.49 -6.21
C LYS A 238 -1.86 13.43 -5.23
N ALA A 239 -2.03 13.77 -3.95
CA ALA A 239 -2.55 12.84 -2.95
C ALA A 239 -4.00 12.42 -3.26
N LYS A 240 -4.86 13.33 -3.70
CA LYS A 240 -6.25 13.02 -4.10
C LYS A 240 -6.30 12.11 -5.33
N ARG A 241 -5.48 12.38 -6.36
CA ARG A 241 -5.35 11.53 -7.55
C ARG A 241 -4.87 10.14 -7.16
N PHE A 242 -3.86 10.06 -6.31
CA PHE A 242 -3.32 8.80 -5.82
C PHE A 242 -4.37 7.99 -5.06
N LEU A 243 -5.16 8.61 -4.19
CA LEU A 243 -6.24 7.93 -3.46
C LEU A 243 -7.36 7.43 -4.38
N ARG A 244 -7.71 8.16 -5.45
CA ARG A 244 -8.65 7.64 -6.47
C ARG A 244 -8.07 6.43 -7.19
N ALA A 245 -6.78 6.47 -7.55
CA ALA A 245 -6.10 5.33 -8.15
C ALA A 245 -6.08 4.11 -7.21
N LEU A 246 -5.78 4.31 -5.92
CA LEU A 246 -5.81 3.22 -4.93
C LEU A 246 -7.21 2.61 -4.78
N ARG A 247 -8.26 3.44 -4.73
CA ARG A 247 -9.64 2.94 -4.69
C ARG A 247 -9.96 2.06 -5.89
N LYS A 248 -9.61 2.53 -7.09
CA LYS A 248 -9.81 1.75 -8.31
C LYS A 248 -8.93 0.50 -8.33
N GLY A 249 -7.69 0.59 -7.85
CA GLY A 249 -6.79 -0.55 -7.67
C GLY A 249 -7.36 -1.62 -6.74
N ALA A 250 -7.94 -1.22 -5.61
CA ALA A 250 -8.61 -2.13 -4.67
C ALA A 250 -9.83 -2.84 -5.30
N GLU A 251 -10.64 -2.14 -6.11
CA GLU A 251 -11.73 -2.74 -6.86
C GLU A 251 -11.23 -3.77 -7.88
N LEU A 252 -10.12 -3.45 -8.57
CA LEU A 252 -9.49 -4.35 -9.55
C LEU A 252 -8.84 -5.55 -8.87
N ALA A 253 -8.18 -5.37 -7.72
CA ALA A 253 -7.64 -6.46 -6.91
C ALA A 253 -8.76 -7.43 -6.49
N ALA A 254 -9.86 -6.90 -5.98
CA ALA A 254 -11.02 -7.72 -5.59
C ALA A 254 -11.67 -8.47 -6.76
N ALA A 255 -11.54 -7.99 -7.99
CA ALA A 255 -12.20 -8.54 -9.17
C ALA A 255 -11.31 -9.48 -10.02
N ASP A 256 -9.99 -9.36 -9.93
CA ASP A 256 -9.03 -10.05 -10.81
C ASP A 256 -7.86 -10.67 -10.03
N PHE A 257 -8.18 -11.67 -9.21
CA PHE A 257 -7.17 -12.42 -8.46
C PHE A 257 -6.06 -13.00 -9.34
N ALA A 258 -6.41 -13.56 -10.50
CA ALA A 258 -5.42 -14.18 -11.39
C ALA A 258 -4.42 -13.15 -11.93
N GLY A 259 -4.90 -11.97 -12.31
CA GLY A 259 -4.04 -10.86 -12.74
C GLY A 259 -3.15 -10.35 -11.61
N GLU A 260 -3.68 -10.23 -10.40
CA GLU A 260 -2.92 -9.86 -9.22
C GLU A 260 -1.83 -10.88 -8.89
N ALA A 261 -2.18 -12.17 -8.80
CA ALA A 261 -1.23 -13.24 -8.50
C ALA A 261 -0.10 -13.31 -9.55
N ALA A 262 -0.43 -13.19 -10.83
CA ALA A 262 0.57 -13.16 -11.90
C ALA A 262 1.53 -11.97 -11.75
N TYR A 263 1.01 -10.78 -11.43
CA TYR A 263 1.83 -9.60 -11.25
C TYR A 263 2.72 -9.68 -10.01
N LEU A 264 2.19 -10.14 -8.87
CA LEU A 264 2.95 -10.30 -7.64
C LEU A 264 4.00 -11.41 -7.75
N ASN A 265 3.74 -12.47 -8.52
CA ASN A 265 4.74 -13.47 -8.87
C ASN A 265 5.89 -12.85 -9.67
N GLN A 266 5.58 -12.10 -10.72
CA GLN A 266 6.59 -11.43 -11.55
C GLN A 266 7.41 -10.42 -10.74
N LYS A 267 6.76 -9.64 -9.87
CA LYS A 267 7.39 -8.53 -9.15
C LYS A 267 8.14 -8.97 -7.91
N PHE A 268 7.61 -9.95 -7.15
CA PHE A 268 8.11 -10.34 -5.82
C PHE A 268 8.42 -11.83 -5.68
N GLY A 269 8.15 -12.65 -6.71
CA GLY A 269 8.35 -14.09 -6.67
C GLY A 269 7.37 -14.82 -5.74
N LEU A 270 6.19 -14.24 -5.47
CA LEU A 270 5.16 -14.90 -4.67
C LEU A 270 4.44 -15.96 -5.51
N SER A 271 4.25 -17.17 -4.96
CA SER A 271 3.45 -18.16 -5.65
C SER A 271 1.96 -17.79 -5.61
N GLU A 272 1.17 -18.32 -6.55
CA GLU A 272 -0.29 -18.12 -6.54
C GLU A 272 -0.92 -18.55 -5.21
N LYS A 273 -0.39 -19.64 -4.61
CA LYS A 273 -0.82 -20.12 -3.30
C LYS A 273 -0.53 -19.06 -2.21
N ASP A 274 0.67 -18.48 -2.21
CA ASP A 274 1.04 -17.47 -1.21
C ASP A 274 0.13 -16.24 -1.32
N VAL A 275 -0.12 -15.78 -2.55
CA VAL A 275 -1.04 -14.65 -2.80
C VAL A 275 -2.46 -15.00 -2.35
N ARG A 276 -2.95 -16.21 -2.61
CA ARG A 276 -4.29 -16.66 -2.21
C ARG A 276 -4.49 -16.64 -0.70
N GLU A 277 -3.51 -17.15 0.05
CA GLU A 277 -3.57 -17.21 1.51
C GLU A 277 -3.72 -15.81 2.14
N GLU A 278 -3.07 -14.78 1.57
CA GLU A 278 -3.23 -13.39 2.02
C GLU A 278 -4.49 -12.75 1.46
N TYR A 279 -4.77 -12.90 0.18
CA TYR A 279 -5.92 -12.32 -0.52
C TYR A 279 -7.26 -12.59 0.18
N ASP A 280 -7.44 -13.83 0.69
CA ASP A 280 -8.69 -14.27 1.31
C ASP A 280 -8.90 -13.69 2.73
N ILE A 281 -7.84 -13.15 3.34
CA ILE A 281 -7.89 -12.58 4.70
C ILE A 281 -7.80 -11.06 4.73
N LEU A 282 -7.38 -10.44 3.62
CA LEU A 282 -7.23 -8.99 3.55
C LEU A 282 -8.56 -8.26 3.56
N GLY A 283 -8.68 -7.33 4.48
CA GLY A 283 -9.77 -6.36 4.52
C GLY A 283 -9.36 -5.03 3.88
N ARG A 284 -9.64 -4.84 2.58
CA ARG A 284 -9.43 -3.57 1.88
C ARG A 284 -10.38 -2.51 2.42
N VAL A 285 -9.84 -1.44 3.01
CA VAL A 285 -10.69 -0.53 3.83
C VAL A 285 -10.81 0.90 3.31
N LEU A 286 -9.82 1.56 2.83
CA LEU A 286 -9.82 2.94 2.27
C LEU A 286 -10.88 3.90 2.86
N LYS A 287 -11.07 3.90 4.19
CA LYS A 287 -12.03 4.77 4.89
C LYS A 287 -11.61 5.02 6.34
N PHE A 288 -11.85 6.21 6.83
CA PHE A 288 -11.75 6.56 8.24
C PHE A 288 -13.12 6.37 8.91
N ASP A 289 -13.51 5.13 9.17
CA ASP A 289 -14.79 4.82 9.84
C ASP A 289 -14.62 4.70 11.37
N ARG A 290 -15.70 4.42 12.05
CA ARG A 290 -15.71 4.24 13.50
C ARG A 290 -14.80 3.10 13.95
N VAL A 291 -14.80 2.00 13.19
CA VAL A 291 -13.99 0.82 13.50
C VAL A 291 -12.50 1.15 13.45
N PHE A 292 -12.08 1.90 12.42
CA PHE A 292 -10.72 2.43 12.30
C PHE A 292 -10.32 3.21 13.56
N PHE A 293 -11.10 4.19 13.97
CA PHE A 293 -10.78 5.01 15.13
C PHE A 293 -10.76 4.20 16.44
N ASP A 294 -11.71 3.27 16.63
CA ASP A 294 -11.79 2.42 17.82
C ASP A 294 -10.56 1.48 17.94
N ASP A 295 -10.09 0.92 16.83
CA ASP A 295 -8.88 0.07 16.80
C ASP A 295 -7.64 0.90 17.15
N PHE A 296 -7.45 2.10 16.57
CA PHE A 296 -6.30 2.96 16.89
C PHE A 296 -6.34 3.55 18.29
N CYS A 297 -7.51 3.83 18.83
CA CYS A 297 -7.64 4.17 20.25
C CYS A 297 -7.23 3.01 21.15
N SER A 298 -7.49 1.77 20.76
CA SER A 298 -7.07 0.59 21.51
C SER A 298 -5.55 0.42 21.49
N GLU A 299 -4.92 0.64 20.33
CA GLU A 299 -3.47 0.64 20.18
C GLU A 299 -2.81 1.76 21.00
N ASN A 300 -3.35 2.99 20.95
CA ASN A 300 -2.82 4.10 21.74
C ASN A 300 -2.94 3.85 23.25
N ARG A 301 -4.04 3.28 23.73
CA ARG A 301 -4.17 2.85 25.13
C ARG A 301 -3.16 1.77 25.51
N TRP A 302 -2.83 0.85 24.61
CA TRP A 302 -1.76 -0.11 24.84
C TRP A 302 -0.40 0.60 25.00
N GLN A 303 -0.05 1.55 24.13
CA GLN A 303 1.17 2.35 24.25
C GLN A 303 1.24 3.10 25.58
N GLN A 304 0.10 3.64 26.07
CA GLN A 304 0.05 4.30 27.38
C GLN A 304 0.30 3.31 28.53
N ARG A 305 -0.34 2.13 28.50
CA ARG A 305 -0.14 1.08 29.53
C ARG A 305 1.30 0.58 29.59
N THR A 306 1.98 0.53 28.46
CA THR A 306 3.37 0.05 28.34
C THR A 306 4.42 1.19 28.48
N GLY A 307 3.98 2.42 28.74
CA GLY A 307 4.87 3.57 28.89
C GLY A 307 5.52 4.08 27.60
N GLN A 308 5.04 3.62 26.47
CA GLN A 308 5.54 4.07 25.15
C GLN A 308 4.95 5.42 24.73
N GLN A 309 3.82 5.81 25.30
CA GLN A 309 3.15 7.09 25.10
C GLN A 309 2.64 7.63 26.44
N SER A 310 2.84 8.93 26.69
CA SER A 310 2.54 9.55 28.00
C SER A 310 1.10 10.02 28.18
N GLY A 311 0.28 10.05 27.13
CA GLY A 311 -1.09 10.56 27.21
C GLY A 311 -1.94 10.26 25.99
N PRO A 312 -3.20 10.72 25.99
CA PRO A 312 -4.12 10.49 24.89
C PRO A 312 -3.66 11.20 23.61
N SER A 313 -3.93 10.57 22.47
CA SER A 313 -3.64 11.11 21.15
C SER A 313 -4.92 11.60 20.48
N ASP A 314 -4.86 12.78 19.86
CA ASP A 314 -5.93 13.31 19.02
C ASP A 314 -5.80 12.74 17.60
N LEU A 315 -6.46 11.63 17.33
CA LEU A 315 -6.43 10.98 16.04
C LEU A 315 -6.99 11.85 14.90
N GLY A 316 -7.84 12.85 15.22
CA GLY A 316 -8.32 13.82 14.25
C GLY A 316 -7.20 14.69 13.68
N GLN A 317 -6.15 14.96 14.46
CA GLN A 317 -4.96 15.67 13.98
C GLN A 317 -4.00 14.77 13.21
N TRP A 318 -4.06 13.46 13.43
CA TRP A 318 -3.20 12.51 12.74
C TRP A 318 -3.64 12.22 11.31
N VAL A 319 -4.97 12.17 11.05
CA VAL A 319 -5.51 11.89 9.73
C VAL A 319 -5.59 13.13 8.85
N TRP A 320 -5.54 12.94 7.53
CA TRP A 320 -5.86 13.94 6.52
C TRP A 320 -7.12 13.52 5.76
N PRO A 321 -8.31 13.96 6.23
CA PRO A 321 -9.58 13.47 5.73
C PRO A 321 -9.95 13.99 4.33
N ASP A 322 -9.35 15.10 3.87
CA ASP A 322 -9.76 15.83 2.66
C ASP A 322 -9.59 14.99 1.39
N GLY A 323 -8.60 14.08 1.38
CA GLY A 323 -8.38 13.17 0.27
C GLY A 323 -9.56 12.22 0.07
N LEU A 324 -9.92 11.47 1.10
CA LEU A 324 -11.04 10.53 1.05
C LEU A 324 -12.39 11.25 0.90
N LYS A 325 -12.59 12.40 1.58
CA LYS A 325 -13.81 13.23 1.39
C LYS A 325 -13.98 13.71 -0.05
N SER A 326 -12.89 13.95 -0.78
CA SER A 326 -12.97 14.37 -2.18
C SER A 326 -13.44 13.27 -3.12
N ILE A 327 -13.35 12.00 -2.68
CA ILE A 327 -13.87 10.83 -3.39
C ILE A 327 -15.33 10.62 -3.01
N ASP A 328 -15.59 10.50 -1.70
CA ASP A 328 -16.91 10.35 -1.12
C ASP A 328 -16.87 10.80 0.35
N PRO A 329 -17.66 11.82 0.76
CA PRO A 329 -17.74 12.25 2.15
C PRO A 329 -18.10 11.14 3.14
N ALA A 330 -18.83 10.11 2.70
CA ALA A 330 -19.22 8.97 3.54
C ALA A 330 -18.04 8.07 3.96
N LEU A 331 -16.88 8.20 3.30
CA LEU A 331 -15.65 7.48 3.68
C LEU A 331 -15.00 8.02 4.95
N VAL A 332 -15.50 9.11 5.52
CA VAL A 332 -14.88 9.76 6.68
C VAL A 332 -15.90 10.01 7.78
N ALA A 333 -15.82 9.21 8.82
CA ALA A 333 -16.55 9.45 10.06
C ALA A 333 -15.92 10.58 10.87
N PRO A 334 -16.67 11.24 11.77
CA PRO A 334 -16.11 12.16 12.75
C PRO A 334 -15.05 11.47 13.62
N ALA A 335 -13.90 12.12 13.80
CA ALA A 335 -12.88 11.63 14.72
C ALA A 335 -13.41 11.65 16.15
N PRO A 336 -13.05 10.65 16.98
CA PRO A 336 -13.42 10.64 18.40
C PRO A 336 -12.66 11.72 19.18
N PRO A 337 -13.06 12.01 20.41
CA PRO A 337 -12.21 12.72 21.36
C PRO A 337 -10.84 12.05 21.52
N PRO A 338 -9.83 12.79 21.98
CA PRO A 338 -8.51 12.21 22.23
C PRO A 338 -8.58 10.95 23.10
N CYS A 339 -7.92 9.93 22.72
CA CYS A 339 -7.87 8.63 23.37
C CYS A 339 -6.41 8.19 23.68
#